data_12df65ffff65f297e7f2d19e1b0d9f04
#
_entry.id   12df65ffff65f297e7f2d19e1b0d9f04
#
_cell.length_a   1.000
_cell.length_b   1.000
_cell.length_c   1.000
_cell.angle_alpha   90.00
_cell.angle_beta   90.00
_cell.angle_gamma   90.00
#
_symmetry.space_group_name_H-M   'P 1'
#
loop_
_entity.id
_entity.type
_entity.pdbx_description
1 polymer ?
#
loop_
_entity_poly.entity_id
_entity_poly.type
_entity_poly.pdbx_seq_one_letter_code
_entity_poly.pdbx_strand_id
1 'polypeptide(L)'
;MTHHVKIAPIHYEEIASGRKNFEIRFNDRNYKVGDIVELKEYLGKEEIPACPDRYCCDDHKYDERQGDYNPCPLGRKSCLKYTKEIYSGKSIYVKITDIFDISDVMTNYVAFTFKIINIKERK
;
A
#
# COMPACT_ATOMS: atom_id res chain seq x y z
N MET A 1 2.36 -17.17 -10.17
CA MET A 1 3.00 -15.92 -9.77
C MET A 1 2.32 -15.37 -8.52
N THR A 2 3.07 -14.74 -7.64
CA THR A 2 2.53 -14.14 -6.42
C THR A 2 2.58 -12.62 -6.53
N HIS A 3 1.44 -11.98 -6.30
CA HIS A 3 1.32 -10.54 -6.28
C HIS A 3 1.18 -10.06 -4.84
N HIS A 4 1.78 -8.92 -4.52
CA HIS A 4 1.68 -8.33 -3.19
C HIS A 4 0.97 -7.00 -3.30
N VAL A 5 -0.20 -6.88 -2.68
CA VAL A 5 -1.03 -5.69 -2.81
C VAL A 5 -1.49 -5.20 -1.43
N LYS A 6 -1.81 -3.92 -1.37
CA LYS A 6 -2.33 -3.29 -0.17
C LYS A 6 -3.85 -3.45 -0.12
N ILE A 7 -4.38 -3.62 1.08
CA ILE A 7 -5.83 -3.66 1.28
C ILE A 7 -6.20 -2.87 2.54
N ALA A 8 -7.28 -2.10 2.45
CA ALA A 8 -7.76 -1.32 3.60
C ALA A 8 -8.26 -2.24 4.70
N PRO A 9 -8.15 -1.83 5.98
CA PRO A 9 -8.59 -2.68 7.10
C PRO A 9 -10.02 -3.18 7.00
N ILE A 10 -10.94 -2.35 6.54
CA ILE A 10 -12.35 -2.74 6.41
C ILE A 10 -12.50 -3.88 5.39
N HIS A 11 -11.78 -3.82 4.29
CA HIS A 11 -11.83 -4.88 3.28
C HIS A 11 -11.10 -6.14 3.74
N TYR A 12 -10.02 -5.95 4.50
CA TYR A 12 -9.31 -7.08 5.13
C TYR A 12 -10.28 -7.90 5.99
N GLU A 13 -11.03 -7.22 6.86
CA GLU A 13 -12.01 -7.85 7.73
C GLU A 13 -13.10 -8.59 6.94
N GLU A 14 -13.59 -8.00 5.88
CA GLU A 14 -14.61 -8.61 5.04
C GLU A 14 -14.12 -9.90 4.39
N ILE A 15 -12.88 -9.91 3.94
CA ILE A 15 -12.28 -11.08 3.32
C ILE A 15 -11.93 -12.13 4.37
N ALA A 16 -11.31 -11.72 5.48
CA ALA A 16 -10.91 -12.64 6.53
C ALA A 16 -12.11 -13.38 7.15
N SER A 17 -13.25 -12.69 7.24
CA SER A 17 -14.47 -13.28 7.78
C SER A 17 -15.23 -14.15 6.77
N GLY A 18 -14.79 -14.18 5.51
CA GLY A 18 -15.44 -14.95 4.45
C GLY A 18 -16.63 -14.25 3.81
N ARG A 19 -16.94 -13.02 4.22
CA ARG A 19 -18.06 -12.27 3.65
C ARG A 19 -17.79 -11.74 2.24
N LYS A 20 -16.51 -11.58 1.89
CA LYS A 20 -16.09 -11.08 0.59
C LYS A 20 -15.10 -12.05 -0.03
N ASN A 21 -15.41 -12.53 -1.24
CA ASN A 21 -14.56 -13.48 -1.95
C ASN A 21 -14.17 -12.97 -3.35
N PHE A 22 -14.21 -11.68 -3.54
CA PHE A 22 -13.83 -11.05 -4.80
C PHE A 22 -13.08 -9.75 -4.54
N GLU A 23 -12.37 -9.27 -5.55
CA GLU A 23 -11.65 -8.01 -5.49
C GLU A 23 -11.75 -7.31 -6.85
N ILE A 24 -11.77 -5.99 -6.83
CA ILE A 24 -11.74 -5.17 -8.03
C ILE A 24 -10.47 -4.33 -7.95
N ARG A 25 -9.61 -4.44 -8.96
CA ARG A 25 -8.33 -3.77 -8.95
C ARG A 25 -7.97 -3.22 -10.31
N PHE A 26 -7.17 -2.17 -10.32
CA PHE A 26 -6.50 -1.71 -11.51
C PHE A 26 -5.60 -2.83 -12.04
N ASN A 27 -5.70 -3.12 -13.34
CA ASN A 27 -4.98 -4.25 -13.93
C ASN A 27 -3.53 -3.86 -14.27
N ASP A 28 -2.78 -3.52 -13.25
CA ASP A 28 -1.38 -3.12 -13.39
C ASP A 28 -0.40 -4.29 -13.14
N ARG A 29 -0.92 -5.45 -12.74
CA ARG A 29 -0.10 -6.61 -12.36
C ARG A 29 -0.33 -7.83 -13.22
N ASN A 30 -1.12 -7.70 -14.28
CA ASN A 30 -1.41 -8.79 -15.19
C ASN A 30 -1.88 -10.06 -14.46
N TYR A 31 -2.92 -9.90 -13.65
CA TYR A 31 -3.49 -11.01 -12.88
C TYR A 31 -3.97 -12.14 -13.76
N LYS A 32 -3.74 -13.37 -13.33
CA LYS A 32 -4.16 -14.58 -14.05
C LYS A 32 -4.81 -15.58 -13.10
N VAL A 33 -5.70 -16.39 -13.61
CA VAL A 33 -6.29 -17.50 -12.85
C VAL A 33 -5.17 -18.41 -12.37
N GLY A 34 -5.23 -18.78 -11.09
CA GLY A 34 -4.21 -19.59 -10.44
C GLY A 34 -3.12 -18.80 -9.75
N ASP A 35 -3.04 -17.49 -10.01
CA ASP A 35 -2.08 -16.63 -9.32
C ASP A 35 -2.45 -16.50 -7.85
N ILE A 36 -1.43 -16.28 -7.02
CA ILE A 36 -1.60 -16.05 -5.60
C ILE A 36 -1.45 -14.55 -5.36
N VAL A 37 -2.34 -14.01 -4.53
CA VAL A 37 -2.29 -12.60 -4.14
C VAL A 37 -2.16 -12.52 -2.63
N GLU A 38 -1.13 -11.84 -2.18
CA GLU A 38 -1.00 -11.50 -0.76
C GLU A 38 -1.65 -10.15 -0.54
N LEU A 39 -2.76 -10.14 0.20
CA LEU A 39 -3.50 -8.93 0.57
C LEU A 39 -2.98 -8.46 1.91
N LYS A 40 -2.13 -7.43 1.90
CA LYS A 40 -1.51 -6.90 3.11
C LYS A 40 -2.36 -5.80 3.71
N GLU A 41 -2.74 -5.94 4.96
CA GLU A 41 -3.50 -4.90 5.65
C GLU A 41 -2.65 -3.64 5.79
N TYR A 42 -3.11 -2.57 5.18
CA TYR A 42 -2.38 -1.31 5.07
C TYR A 42 -3.07 -0.25 5.93
N LEU A 43 -2.31 0.34 6.85
CA LEU A 43 -2.84 1.29 7.82
C LEU A 43 -2.65 2.74 7.41
N GLY A 44 -1.96 3.00 6.32
CA GLY A 44 -1.73 4.34 5.83
C GLY A 44 -0.26 4.71 5.81
N LYS A 45 0.00 6.01 5.74
CA LYS A 45 1.35 6.55 5.71
C LYS A 45 1.63 7.37 6.94
N GLU A 46 2.86 7.33 7.40
CA GLU A 46 3.33 8.15 8.50
C GLU A 46 4.48 9.01 8.00
N GLU A 47 4.44 10.30 8.32
CA GLU A 47 5.55 11.21 8.05
C GLU A 47 6.60 11.05 9.13
N ILE A 48 7.83 10.80 8.70
CA ILE A 48 8.95 10.62 9.61
C ILE A 48 9.97 11.71 9.32
N PRO A 49 10.33 12.54 10.32
CA PRO A 49 11.40 13.50 10.13
C PRO A 49 12.72 12.76 9.98
N ALA A 50 13.47 13.07 8.93
CA ALA A 50 14.76 12.45 8.69
C ALA A 50 15.85 12.99 9.64
N CYS A 51 15.65 14.21 10.15
CA CYS A 51 16.56 14.82 11.09
C CYS A 51 16.10 14.54 12.52
N PRO A 52 16.97 14.04 13.40
CA PRO A 52 16.61 13.77 14.80
C PRO A 52 16.46 15.06 15.63
N ASP A 53 16.94 16.17 15.14
CA ASP A 53 16.87 17.45 15.85
C ASP A 53 15.60 18.19 15.44
N ARG A 54 14.61 18.21 16.34
CA ARG A 54 13.34 18.86 16.11
C ARG A 54 13.47 20.36 15.84
N TYR A 55 14.37 21.00 16.55
CA TYR A 55 14.53 22.45 16.41
C TYR A 55 15.13 22.80 15.06
N CYS A 56 16.04 22.01 14.59
CA CYS A 56 16.62 22.18 13.27
C CYS A 56 15.56 22.07 12.18
N CYS A 57 14.65 21.13 12.32
CA CYS A 57 13.62 20.90 11.32
C CYS A 57 12.55 21.97 11.29
N ASP A 58 12.27 22.62 12.41
CA ASP A 58 11.28 23.71 12.50
C ASP A 58 11.76 24.97 11.78
N ASP A 59 13.05 25.18 11.74
CA ASP A 59 13.66 26.33 11.08
C ASP A 59 13.82 26.14 9.58
N HIS A 60 13.67 24.91 9.12
CA HIS A 60 13.81 24.57 7.71
C HIS A 60 12.47 24.42 7.05
N LYS A 61 12.09 25.44 6.31
CA LYS A 61 10.89 25.37 5.50
C LYS A 61 11.27 25.08 4.06
N TYR A 62 10.47 24.25 3.44
CA TYR A 62 10.57 24.02 2.02
C TYR A 62 10.33 25.34 1.28
N ASP A 63 11.23 25.72 0.42
CA ASP A 63 11.07 26.91 -0.40
C ASP A 63 10.54 26.52 -1.77
N GLU A 64 9.25 26.71 -1.96
CA GLU A 64 8.58 26.37 -3.22
C GLU A 64 9.09 27.20 -4.39
N ARG A 65 9.60 28.38 -4.14
CA ARG A 65 10.12 29.25 -5.19
C ARG A 65 11.37 28.70 -5.84
N GLN A 66 12.17 27.97 -5.09
CA GLN A 66 13.37 27.35 -5.58
C GLN A 66 13.11 25.97 -6.17
N GLY A 67 11.94 25.40 -5.89
CA GLY A 67 11.59 24.05 -6.31
C GLY A 67 12.41 22.99 -5.63
N ASP A 68 13.20 23.36 -4.66
CA ASP A 68 14.13 22.50 -3.96
C ASP A 68 13.98 22.67 -2.46
N TYR A 69 14.46 21.68 -1.77
CA TYR A 69 14.46 21.70 -0.33
C TYR A 69 15.61 22.54 0.18
N ASN A 70 15.33 23.43 1.13
CA ASN A 70 16.38 24.24 1.73
C ASN A 70 17.40 23.35 2.44
N PRO A 71 18.69 23.49 2.13
CA PRO A 71 19.68 22.71 2.84
C PRO A 71 19.73 23.09 4.30
N CYS A 72 20.01 22.12 5.13
CA CYS A 72 20.21 22.35 6.56
C CYS A 72 21.39 23.32 6.76
N PRO A 73 21.26 24.38 7.58
CA PRO A 73 22.38 25.30 7.85
C PRO A 73 23.57 24.59 8.44
N LEU A 74 23.36 23.43 9.06
CA LEU A 74 24.45 22.62 9.60
C LEU A 74 25.05 21.67 8.58
N GLY A 75 24.64 21.78 7.33
CA GLY A 75 25.13 20.93 6.25
C GLY A 75 24.59 19.51 6.26
N ARG A 76 23.56 19.23 7.03
CA ARG A 76 22.98 17.89 7.09
C ARG A 76 22.02 17.68 5.94
N LYS A 77 22.23 16.62 5.18
CA LYS A 77 21.31 16.26 4.09
C LYS A 77 20.06 15.52 4.58
N SER A 78 19.98 15.28 5.88
CA SER A 78 18.94 14.45 6.48
C SER A 78 17.75 15.23 7.03
N CYS A 79 17.61 16.51 6.69
CA CYS A 79 16.48 17.30 7.14
C CYS A 79 15.20 17.08 6.34
N LEU A 80 15.27 16.23 5.35
CA LEU A 80 14.09 15.88 4.54
C LEU A 80 13.15 14.99 5.34
N LYS A 81 11.86 15.32 5.28
CA LYS A 81 10.82 14.42 5.77
C LYS A 81 10.55 13.37 4.71
N TYR A 82 10.28 12.16 5.13
CA TYR A 82 9.85 11.11 4.23
C TYR A 82 8.60 10.43 4.77
N THR A 83 7.86 9.78 3.90
CA THR A 83 6.69 9.03 4.31
C THR A 83 7.03 7.55 4.38
N LYS A 84 6.56 6.91 5.42
CA LYS A 84 6.71 5.47 5.59
C LYS A 84 5.35 4.81 5.52
N GLU A 85 5.24 3.77 4.72
CA GLU A 85 4.01 3.00 4.64
C GLU A 85 3.91 2.08 5.85
N ILE A 86 2.74 2.09 6.48
CA ILE A 86 2.49 1.34 7.70
C ILE A 86 1.57 0.17 7.42
N TYR A 87 2.06 -1.02 7.72
CA TYR A 87 1.30 -2.27 7.61
C TYR A 87 1.08 -2.83 9.01
N SER A 88 -0.06 -3.49 9.21
CA SER A 88 -0.34 -4.12 10.50
C SER A 88 0.51 -5.35 10.77
N GLY A 89 1.07 -5.93 9.71
CA GLY A 89 1.74 -7.21 9.78
C GLY A 89 0.83 -8.39 9.45
N LYS A 90 -0.46 -8.13 9.27
CA LYS A 90 -1.41 -9.16 8.86
C LYS A 90 -1.55 -9.19 7.35
N SER A 91 -1.70 -10.38 6.81
CA SER A 91 -1.98 -10.54 5.38
C SER A 91 -2.81 -11.78 5.12
N ILE A 92 -3.50 -11.77 4.00
CA ILE A 92 -4.30 -12.90 3.54
C ILE A 92 -3.75 -13.34 2.20
N TYR A 93 -3.44 -14.61 2.07
CA TYR A 93 -3.04 -15.19 0.79
C TYR A 93 -4.26 -15.82 0.15
N VAL A 94 -4.55 -15.40 -1.06
CA VAL A 94 -5.69 -15.91 -1.83
C VAL A 94 -5.20 -16.43 -3.17
N LYS A 95 -5.92 -17.40 -3.71
CA LYS A 95 -5.66 -17.93 -5.05
C LYS A 95 -6.79 -17.51 -5.97
N ILE A 96 -6.44 -16.88 -7.08
CA ILE A 96 -7.43 -16.40 -8.05
C ILE A 96 -8.10 -17.59 -8.71
N THR A 97 -9.44 -17.61 -8.66
CA THR A 97 -10.23 -18.67 -9.28
C THR A 97 -10.79 -18.28 -10.63
N ASP A 98 -11.23 -17.02 -10.78
CA ASP A 98 -11.77 -16.47 -12.02
C ASP A 98 -11.40 -15.01 -12.17
N ILE A 99 -11.28 -14.55 -13.40
CA ILE A 99 -10.99 -13.14 -13.71
C ILE A 99 -12.04 -12.66 -14.71
N PHE A 100 -12.56 -11.46 -14.45
CA PHE A 100 -13.54 -10.81 -15.28
C PHE A 100 -13.03 -9.47 -15.74
N ASP A 101 -13.04 -9.24 -17.04
CA ASP A 101 -12.67 -7.95 -17.60
C ASP A 101 -13.88 -7.02 -17.45
N ILE A 102 -13.71 -5.96 -16.67
CA ILE A 102 -14.74 -4.96 -16.44
C ILE A 102 -14.40 -3.61 -17.07
N SER A 103 -13.53 -3.61 -18.07
CA SER A 103 -13.07 -2.38 -18.72
C SER A 103 -14.20 -1.59 -19.39
N ASP A 104 -15.34 -2.22 -19.68
CA ASP A 104 -16.55 -1.53 -20.18
C ASP A 104 -17.12 -0.54 -19.15
N VAL A 105 -16.94 -0.84 -17.87
CA VAL A 105 -17.50 -0.05 -16.76
C VAL A 105 -16.38 0.75 -16.11
N MET A 106 -15.23 0.13 -15.87
CA MET A 106 -14.08 0.76 -15.25
C MET A 106 -12.85 0.47 -16.11
N THR A 107 -12.40 1.47 -16.85
CA THR A 107 -11.28 1.33 -17.77
C THR A 107 -10.02 0.83 -17.06
N ASN A 108 -9.39 -0.20 -17.60
CA ASN A 108 -8.17 -0.82 -17.08
C ASN A 108 -8.33 -1.49 -15.71
N TYR A 109 -9.57 -1.81 -15.32
CA TYR A 109 -9.82 -2.56 -14.10
C TYR A 109 -10.25 -3.99 -14.41
N VAL A 110 -9.96 -4.87 -13.47
CA VAL A 110 -10.42 -6.25 -13.50
C VAL A 110 -11.08 -6.60 -12.18
N ALA A 111 -12.03 -7.50 -12.24
CA ALA A 111 -12.57 -8.14 -11.05
C ALA A 111 -12.10 -9.58 -11.04
N PHE A 112 -11.74 -10.09 -9.88
CA PHE A 112 -11.42 -11.51 -9.76
C PHE A 112 -12.02 -12.10 -8.51
N THR A 113 -12.39 -13.37 -8.60
CA THR A 113 -12.80 -14.15 -7.45
C THR A 113 -11.62 -14.99 -6.98
N PHE A 114 -11.67 -15.39 -5.72
CA PHE A 114 -10.54 -16.12 -5.13
C PHE A 114 -10.99 -17.05 -4.00
N LYS A 115 -10.08 -17.91 -3.61
CA LYS A 115 -10.17 -18.72 -2.41
C LYS A 115 -9.05 -18.34 -1.45
N ILE A 116 -9.36 -18.26 -0.18
CA ILE A 116 -8.35 -18.02 0.85
C ILE A 116 -7.55 -19.30 1.02
N ILE A 117 -6.22 -19.19 0.92
CA ILE A 117 -5.34 -20.34 1.14
C ILE A 117 -4.55 -20.22 2.44
N ASN A 118 -4.35 -19.01 2.94
CA ASN A 118 -3.67 -18.81 4.22
C ASN A 118 -3.94 -17.41 4.76
N ILE A 119 -4.01 -17.29 6.06
CA ILE A 119 -4.11 -16.00 6.75
C ILE A 119 -2.94 -15.91 7.69
N LYS A 120 -2.13 -14.86 7.52
CA LYS A 120 -1.06 -14.55 8.44
C LYS A 120 -1.46 -13.40 9.32
N GLU A 121 -1.50 -13.65 10.63
CA GLU A 121 -1.73 -12.60 11.60
C GLU A 121 -0.49 -12.50 12.47
N ARG A 122 0.25 -11.44 12.24
CA ARG A 122 1.47 -11.21 12.96
C ARG A 122 1.17 -10.46 14.24
N LYS A 123 1.80 -10.90 15.28
CA LYS A 123 1.71 -10.20 16.55
C LYS A 123 2.69 -9.04 16.63
#